data_5ae4be7604eb4ac6f486ba881543075f
#
_entry.id   5ae4be7604eb4ac6f486ba881543075f
#
_cell.length_a   1.000
_cell.length_b   1.000
_cell.length_c   1.000
_cell.angle_alpha   90.00
_cell.angle_beta   90.00
_cell.angle_gamma   90.00
#
_symmetry.space_group_name_H-M   'P 1'
#
loop_
_entity.id
_entity.type
_entity.pdbx_description
1 polymer ?
#
loop_
_entity_poly.entity_id
_entity_poly.type
_entity_poly.pdbx_seq_one_letter_code
_entity_poly.pdbx_strand_id
1 'polypeptide(L)' 'MFPVEAVVEFEYVAQEVDELNLRKGDVITNIRKQPGGWWEGTLSGKRGMFPDNFVKVSTLLRMWQLVVFYIDIF' A
#
# COMPACT_ATOMS: atom_id res chain seq x y z
N MET A 1 4.59 -4.28 15.54
CA MET A 1 4.97 -4.09 14.12
C MET A 1 3.82 -3.46 13.35
N PHE A 2 4.08 -2.42 12.60
CA PHE A 2 3.03 -1.74 11.83
C PHE A 2 2.84 -2.43 10.48
N PRO A 3 1.59 -2.61 10.01
CA PRO A 3 1.35 -3.17 8.68
C PRO A 3 1.92 -2.24 7.59
N VAL A 4 2.38 -2.85 6.51
CA VAL A 4 2.92 -2.09 5.37
C VAL A 4 1.77 -1.57 4.52
N GLU A 5 1.82 -0.29 4.19
CA GLU A 5 0.86 0.38 3.33
C GLU A 5 1.57 1.05 2.16
N ALA A 6 0.84 1.28 1.07
CA ALA A 6 1.39 1.95 -0.09
C ALA A 6 0.33 2.79 -0.80
N VAL A 7 0.78 3.87 -1.45
CA VAL A 7 -0.07 4.72 -2.28
C VAL A 7 0.17 4.38 -3.74
N VAL A 8 -0.90 4.25 -4.49
CA VAL A 8 -0.84 3.97 -5.93
C VAL A 8 -0.37 5.22 -6.68
N GLU A 9 0.69 5.08 -7.48
CA GLU A 9 1.22 6.15 -8.32
C GLU A 9 0.72 6.09 -9.76
N PHE A 10 0.47 4.88 -10.27
CA PHE A 10 0.04 4.67 -11.65
C PHE A 10 -1.15 3.74 -11.69
N GLU A 11 -2.09 4.03 -12.59
CA GLU A 11 -3.25 3.18 -12.79
C GLU A 11 -2.84 1.81 -13.31
N TYR A 12 -3.57 0.80 -12.88
CA TYR A 12 -3.40 -0.57 -13.37
C TYR A 12 -4.77 -1.24 -13.47
N VAL A 13 -5.03 -1.84 -14.63
CA VAL A 13 -6.25 -2.60 -14.88
C VAL A 13 -5.94 -4.08 -14.69
N ALA A 14 -6.66 -4.71 -13.75
CA ALA A 14 -6.48 -6.13 -13.47
C ALA A 14 -6.69 -6.97 -14.74
N GLN A 15 -5.75 -7.88 -14.98
CA GLN A 15 -5.77 -8.77 -16.15
C GLN A 15 -6.14 -10.20 -15.75
N GLU A 16 -6.03 -10.51 -14.47
CA GLU A 16 -6.38 -11.80 -13.90
C GLU A 16 -7.32 -11.61 -12.71
N VAL A 17 -8.06 -12.66 -12.36
CA VAL A 17 -9.08 -12.58 -11.33
C VAL A 17 -8.52 -12.27 -9.94
N ASP A 18 -7.27 -12.63 -9.68
CA ASP A 18 -6.60 -12.39 -8.40
C ASP A 18 -5.89 -11.03 -8.32
N GLU A 19 -5.97 -10.22 -9.38
CA GLU A 19 -5.32 -8.90 -9.42
C GLU A 19 -6.26 -7.80 -8.99
N LEU A 20 -5.67 -6.73 -8.42
CA LEU A 20 -6.40 -5.52 -8.04
C LEU A 20 -6.39 -4.51 -9.17
N ASN A 21 -7.52 -3.82 -9.35
CA ASN A 21 -7.56 -2.60 -10.16
C ASN A 21 -7.03 -1.45 -9.32
N LEU A 22 -6.02 -0.73 -9.83
CA LEU A 22 -5.40 0.37 -9.12
C LEU A 22 -5.76 1.70 -9.76
N ARG A 23 -6.14 2.67 -8.94
CA ARG A 23 -6.31 4.06 -9.35
C ARG A 23 -5.31 4.93 -8.61
N LYS A 24 -4.76 5.92 -9.28
CA LYS A 24 -3.82 6.85 -8.67
C LYS A 24 -4.42 7.46 -7.40
N GLY A 25 -3.64 7.41 -6.32
CA GLY A 25 -4.08 7.93 -5.02
C GLY A 25 -4.73 6.90 -4.10
N ASP A 26 -5.07 5.72 -4.62
CA ASP A 26 -5.57 4.64 -3.76
C ASP A 26 -4.53 4.24 -2.72
N VAL A 27 -4.99 3.84 -1.54
CA VAL A 27 -4.13 3.33 -0.48
C VAL A 27 -4.36 1.84 -0.34
N ILE A 28 -3.31 1.07 -0.52
CA ILE A 28 -3.33 -0.38 -0.33
C ILE A 28 -2.80 -0.68 1.05
N THR A 29 -3.52 -1.48 1.81
CA THR A 29 -3.19 -1.80 3.21
C THR A 29 -2.80 -3.27 3.37
N ASN A 30 -2.18 -3.58 4.51
CA ASN A 30 -1.81 -4.95 4.88
C ASN A 30 -1.02 -5.66 3.77
N ILE A 31 -0.02 -4.98 3.26
CA ILE A 31 0.77 -5.47 2.13
C ILE A 31 1.73 -6.56 2.58
N ARG A 32 1.72 -7.65 1.84
CA ARG A 32 2.70 -8.72 1.94
C ARG A 32 3.66 -8.60 0.76
N LYS A 33 4.90 -8.24 1.05
CA LYS A 33 5.95 -8.15 0.05
C LYS A 33 6.52 -9.54 -0.22
N GLN A 34 6.79 -9.80 -1.49
CA GLN A 34 7.38 -11.06 -1.93
C GLN A 34 8.21 -10.82 -3.18
N PRO A 35 9.17 -11.70 -3.51
CA PRO A 35 9.95 -11.57 -4.73
C PRO A 35 9.10 -11.74 -5.98
N GLY A 36 9.55 -11.19 -7.10
CA GLY A 36 8.93 -11.43 -8.41
C GLY A 36 8.16 -10.27 -8.99
N GLY A 37 8.13 -9.10 -8.30
CA GLY A 37 7.49 -7.90 -8.86
C GLY A 37 6.00 -7.78 -8.56
N TRP A 38 5.40 -8.74 -7.87
CA TRP A 38 3.99 -8.73 -7.49
C TRP A 38 3.86 -8.87 -5.99
N TRP A 39 3.18 -7.90 -5.38
CA TRP A 39 2.86 -7.95 -3.96
C TRP A 39 1.38 -8.23 -3.78
N GLU A 40 0.99 -8.62 -2.58
CA GLU A 40 -0.39 -8.85 -2.21
C GLU A 40 -0.83 -7.79 -1.19
N GLY A 41 -2.06 -7.30 -1.30
CA GLY A 41 -2.59 -6.33 -0.37
C GLY A 41 -4.09 -6.23 -0.42
N THR A 42 -4.63 -5.33 0.42
CA THR A 42 -6.08 -5.09 0.51
C THR A 42 -6.39 -3.69 -0.01
N LEU A 43 -7.34 -3.60 -0.93
CA LEU A 43 -7.84 -2.34 -1.47
C LEU A 43 -9.37 -2.39 -1.51
N SER A 44 -10.00 -1.44 -0.81
CA SER A 44 -11.48 -1.33 -0.76
C SER A 44 -12.15 -2.66 -0.41
N GLY A 45 -11.60 -3.35 0.59
CA GLY A 45 -12.18 -4.61 1.09
C GLY A 45 -11.84 -5.84 0.27
N LYS A 46 -11.11 -5.69 -0.84
CA LYS A 46 -10.70 -6.83 -1.68
C LYS A 46 -9.22 -7.10 -1.50
N ARG A 47 -8.88 -8.36 -1.22
CA ARG A 47 -7.49 -8.82 -1.20
C ARG A 47 -7.08 -9.29 -2.58
N GLY A 48 -5.90 -8.85 -3.05
CA GLY A 48 -5.42 -9.29 -4.35
C GLY A 48 -3.98 -8.89 -4.62
N MET A 49 -3.52 -9.23 -5.81
CA MET A 49 -2.15 -9.00 -6.27
C MET A 49 -2.06 -7.69 -7.06
N PHE A 50 -0.91 -7.06 -6.99
CA PHE A 50 -0.66 -5.83 -7.75
C PHE A 50 0.84 -5.70 -8.07
N PRO A 51 1.19 -4.98 -9.16
CA PRO A 51 2.59 -4.75 -9.51
C PRO A 51 3.24 -3.78 -8.52
N ASP A 52 4.38 -4.17 -7.96
CA ASP A 52 5.04 -3.41 -6.90
C ASP A 52 5.62 -2.07 -7.39
N ASN A 53 5.96 -1.97 -8.67
CA ASN A 53 6.51 -0.75 -9.24
C ASN A 53 5.46 0.30 -9.61
N PHE A 54 4.19 0.03 -9.34
CA PHE A 54 3.09 0.98 -9.56
C PHE A 54 2.70 1.71 -8.27
N VAL A 55 3.33 1.37 -7.16
CA VAL A 55 3.00 1.92 -5.85
C VAL A 55 4.24 2.45 -5.15
N LYS A 56 4.02 3.30 -4.16
CA LYS A 56 5.06 3.81 -3.29
C LYS A 56 4.72 3.50 -1.85
N VAL A 57 5.63 2.84 -1.14
CA VAL A 57 5.42 2.49 0.27
C VAL A 57 5.32 3.77 1.09
N SER A 58 4.27 3.85 1.91
CA SER A 58 3.94 5.05 2.68
C SER A 58 4.65 5.06 4.03
N THR A 59 5.97 5.23 4.02
CA THR A 59 6.73 5.36 5.26
C THR A 59 6.53 6.70 5.94
N LEU A 60 6.22 7.75 5.17
CA LEU A 60 6.03 9.10 5.69
C LEU A 60 4.82 9.23 6.62
N LEU A 61 3.71 8.54 6.33
CA LEU A 61 2.54 8.57 7.18
C LEU A 61 2.83 8.02 8.57
N ARG A 62 3.67 7.00 8.66
CA ARG A 62 4.08 6.43 9.94
C ARG A 62 4.99 7.37 10.71
N MET A 63 5.93 8.00 10.02
CA MET A 63 6.81 8.98 10.64
C MET A 63 6.01 10.16 11.17
N TRP A 64 4.98 10.62 10.43
CA TRP A 64 4.08 11.67 10.87
C TRP A 64 3.35 11.27 12.14
N GLN A 65 2.79 10.08 12.21
CA GLN A 65 2.07 9.61 13.38
C GLN A 65 3.00 9.52 14.59
N LEU A 66 4.22 9.06 14.40
CA LEU A 66 5.21 9.00 15.49
C LEU A 66 5.63 10.40 15.94
N VAL A 67 5.82 11.34 15.02
CA VAL A 67 6.19 12.71 15.34
C VAL A 67 5.06 13.41 16.10
N VAL A 68 3.82 13.28 15.62
CA VAL A 68 2.66 13.89 16.30
C VAL A 68 2.50 13.32 17.70
N PHE A 69 2.61 12.01 17.84
CA PHE A 69 2.55 11.36 19.13
C PHE A 69 3.66 11.85 20.07
N TYR A 70 4.87 12.00 19.56
CA TYR A 70 6.01 12.49 20.33
C TYR A 70 5.80 13.93 20.79
N ILE A 71 5.24 14.78 19.93
CA ILE A 71 4.95 16.18 20.27
C ILE A 71 3.87 16.26 21.34
N ASP A 72 2.86 15.40 21.30
CA ASP A 72 1.79 15.38 22.29
C ASP A 72 2.26 14.98 23.67
N ILE A 73 3.39 14.28 23.78
CA ILE A 73 3.97 13.90 25.08
C ILE A 73 4.68 15.08 25.75
N PHE A 74 5.16 16.02 24.96
CA PHE A 74 5.84 17.22 25.44
C PHE A 74 4.94 18.44 25.40
#